data_745e11cc9290ab39dbaea2b03790bc11
#
_entry.id   745e11cc9290ab39dbaea2b03790bc11
#
_cell.length_a   1.000
_cell.length_b   1.000
_cell.length_c   1.000
_cell.angle_alpha   90.00
_cell.angle_beta   90.00
_cell.angle_gamma   90.00
#
_symmetry.space_group_name_H-M   'P 1'
#
loop_
_entity.id
_entity.type
_entity.pdbx_description
1 polymer ?
#
loop_
_entity_poly.entity_id
_entity_poly.type
_entity_poly.pdbx_seq_one_letter_code
_entity_poly.pdbx_strand_id
1 'polypeptide(L)'
;MFCPNCGTSNDEGALFCANCGTRLEFEPVVTEGSAASDDNAVPQQPEVQTAQVNVQPQVTPMYEQPQNGTMGNSAKKPFKLSKKIVIIGAVVVAVIAAVIVFICVGNSLTNYKKTAGSYVKAVEECDWAKAYSLVQIPDSEFLTKNAFITAHSEATGSAVGNMRVIDSFSSKGRLPGNKAVSVIYTTATGADSQDLLLTVTDKHYMLFFKKYKVSTEDTVVSDCTINVPKGLTLFINDVLVGDQYKSKDSGKNSSYDVYKIPYLFNGTTILKATSEFTEDYTKEIYPSYDEYTTSISSYDIKFAEDKINGLKDQAKKDVTEFFDAAQKKSDFSTVSDKFTSDMQSSAKSTYNGYVDTFKSTYKQISNFKITTLNPSMSDTTFRVDSNDGCPTIKVGYKISYSYTYKYSSDTKSHERNDSKSSAYVYYKYADGQWKISSMGLGVSIY
;
A
#
# COMPACT_ATOMS: atom_id res chain seq x y z
N MET A 1 36.17 22.87 -10.92
CA MET A 1 34.77 22.78 -10.44
C MET A 1 34.70 22.09 -9.09
N PHE A 2 33.69 22.37 -8.28
CA PHE A 2 33.47 21.68 -6.99
C PHE A 2 32.45 20.59 -7.13
N CYS A 3 32.68 19.45 -6.48
CA CYS A 3 31.74 18.34 -6.46
C CYS A 3 30.51 18.70 -5.61
N PRO A 4 29.28 18.58 -6.15
CA PRO A 4 28.05 18.92 -5.40
C PRO A 4 27.79 17.98 -4.23
N ASN A 5 28.34 16.77 -4.22
CA ASN A 5 28.13 15.78 -3.18
C ASN A 5 29.10 15.86 -1.99
N CYS A 6 30.39 16.22 -2.23
CA CYS A 6 31.40 16.20 -1.17
C CYS A 6 32.22 17.49 -1.06
N GLY A 7 31.96 18.51 -1.88
CA GLY A 7 32.64 19.80 -1.87
C GLY A 7 34.09 19.79 -2.36
N THR A 8 34.65 18.66 -2.82
CA THR A 8 36.02 18.55 -3.28
C THR A 8 36.20 19.29 -4.60
N SER A 9 37.31 20.08 -4.72
CA SER A 9 37.68 20.72 -5.98
C SER A 9 38.24 19.69 -6.96
N ASN A 10 37.71 19.70 -8.19
CA ASN A 10 38.13 18.82 -9.29
C ASN A 10 38.57 19.68 -10.48
N ASP A 11 39.38 19.12 -11.35
CA ASP A 11 39.83 19.77 -12.58
C ASP A 11 38.66 20.10 -13.51
N GLU A 12 38.80 21.18 -14.30
CA GLU A 12 37.79 21.52 -15.31
C GLU A 12 37.77 20.43 -16.38
N GLY A 13 36.56 19.82 -16.58
CA GLY A 13 36.38 18.70 -17.52
C GLY A 13 36.46 17.32 -16.88
N ALA A 14 36.63 17.19 -15.57
CA ALA A 14 36.56 15.90 -14.89
C ALA A 14 35.15 15.35 -14.93
N LEU A 15 34.96 14.16 -15.51
CA LEU A 15 33.65 13.49 -15.60
C LEU A 15 33.19 12.89 -14.26
N PHE A 16 34.12 12.67 -13.34
CA PHE A 16 33.84 12.11 -12.01
C PHE A 16 34.70 12.80 -10.96
N CYS A 17 34.16 12.95 -9.75
CA CYS A 17 34.92 13.52 -8.63
C CYS A 17 36.00 12.56 -8.17
N ALA A 18 37.26 13.06 -8.08
CA ALA A 18 38.42 12.28 -7.67
C ALA A 18 38.31 11.75 -6.22
N ASN A 19 37.51 12.37 -5.36
CA ASN A 19 37.39 12.00 -3.95
C ASN A 19 36.21 11.05 -3.66
N CYS A 20 35.05 11.25 -4.28
CA CYS A 20 33.85 10.49 -3.95
C CYS A 20 33.23 9.71 -5.15
N GLY A 21 33.79 9.82 -6.34
CA GLY A 21 33.34 9.12 -7.54
C GLY A 21 31.98 9.64 -8.12
N THR A 22 31.42 10.71 -7.56
CA THR A 22 30.18 11.30 -8.09
C THR A 22 30.39 11.83 -9.50
N ARG A 23 29.49 11.50 -10.43
CA ARG A 23 29.53 12.06 -11.79
C ARG A 23 29.28 13.55 -11.74
N LEU A 24 30.13 14.30 -12.45
CA LEU A 24 30.04 15.75 -12.57
C LEU A 24 29.35 16.06 -13.90
N GLU A 25 28.17 16.65 -13.86
CA GLU A 25 27.42 17.03 -15.05
C GLU A 25 27.83 18.43 -15.50
N PHE A 26 28.08 18.55 -16.79
CA PHE A 26 28.30 19.85 -17.45
C PHE A 26 27.02 20.29 -18.09
N GLU A 27 26.41 21.38 -17.67
CA GLU A 27 25.42 22.05 -18.48
C GLU A 27 26.14 22.73 -19.65
N PRO A 28 25.81 22.42 -20.92
CA PRO A 28 26.36 23.16 -22.05
C PRO A 28 25.77 24.56 -22.02
N VAL A 29 26.61 25.55 -21.84
CA VAL A 29 26.25 26.96 -22.09
C VAL A 29 25.96 27.11 -23.59
N VAL A 30 24.68 27.24 -23.93
CA VAL A 30 24.26 27.56 -25.29
C VAL A 30 24.54 29.05 -25.54
N THR A 31 25.61 29.35 -26.25
CA THR A 31 25.79 30.64 -26.91
C THR A 31 25.28 30.51 -28.36
N GLU A 32 24.20 31.22 -28.68
CA GLU A 32 23.74 31.43 -30.04
C GLU A 32 24.77 32.20 -30.90
N GLY A 33 25.02 31.71 -32.11
CA GLY A 33 25.72 32.54 -33.10
C GLY A 33 26.37 31.82 -34.28
N SER A 34 25.65 31.68 -35.39
CA SER A 34 26.07 31.73 -36.80
C SER A 34 27.04 30.74 -37.44
N ALA A 35 26.45 29.97 -38.34
CA ALA A 35 26.76 29.74 -39.78
C ALA A 35 28.11 29.14 -40.24
N ALA A 36 27.93 27.98 -40.89
CA ALA A 36 28.49 27.50 -42.17
C ALA A 36 29.99 27.13 -42.29
N SER A 37 30.19 25.93 -42.65
CA SER A 37 30.73 25.30 -43.90
C SER A 37 31.74 24.20 -43.61
N ASP A 38 31.49 23.11 -44.34
CA ASP A 38 32.37 22.02 -44.87
C ASP A 38 33.84 22.01 -44.49
N ASP A 39 34.36 20.91 -43.98
CA ASP A 39 35.26 20.04 -44.76
C ASP A 39 35.71 18.77 -43.98
N ASN A 40 35.80 17.71 -44.78
CA ASN A 40 36.38 16.40 -44.50
C ASN A 40 37.81 16.48 -43.94
N ALA A 41 38.09 15.85 -42.84
CA ALA A 41 39.40 15.24 -42.58
C ALA A 41 39.33 14.19 -41.41
N VAL A 42 39.62 12.98 -41.79
CA VAL A 42 39.91 11.85 -40.84
C VAL A 42 41.29 12.09 -40.26
N PRO A 43 41.47 12.09 -38.91
CA PRO A 43 42.81 11.95 -38.33
C PRO A 43 43.08 10.50 -37.98
N GLN A 44 44.19 10.05 -38.50
CA GLN A 44 44.86 8.78 -38.23
C GLN A 44 45.22 8.59 -36.74
N GLN A 45 45.07 7.35 -36.32
CA GLN A 45 45.46 6.78 -35.05
C GLN A 45 47.03 6.85 -34.88
N PRO A 46 47.57 7.28 -33.72
CA PRO A 46 49.00 7.12 -33.46
C PRO A 46 49.27 5.68 -33.01
N GLU A 47 50.26 5.08 -33.66
CA GLU A 47 50.86 3.79 -33.32
C GLU A 47 51.45 3.83 -31.90
N VAL A 48 51.08 2.86 -31.10
CA VAL A 48 51.72 2.57 -29.80
C VAL A 48 52.97 1.74 -30.07
N GLN A 49 54.15 2.35 -29.89
CA GLN A 49 55.42 1.66 -29.87
C GLN A 49 55.50 0.73 -28.66
N THR A 50 55.60 -0.57 -28.91
CA THR A 50 55.93 -1.61 -27.94
C THR A 50 57.40 -1.46 -27.52
N ALA A 51 57.65 -1.02 -26.30
CA ALA A 51 58.98 -1.12 -25.67
C ALA A 51 59.19 -2.57 -25.22
N GLN A 52 60.10 -3.26 -25.86
CA GLN A 52 60.64 -4.53 -25.46
C GLN A 52 61.45 -4.40 -24.16
N VAL A 53 60.94 -4.95 -23.06
CA VAL A 53 61.75 -5.15 -21.85
C VAL A 53 62.54 -6.43 -21.98
N ASN A 54 63.86 -6.27 -22.13
CA ASN A 54 64.85 -7.30 -22.15
C ASN A 54 65.05 -7.89 -20.73
N VAL A 55 64.55 -9.08 -20.47
CA VAL A 55 64.78 -9.80 -19.21
C VAL A 55 65.95 -10.71 -19.36
N GLN A 56 67.06 -10.30 -18.78
CA GLN A 56 68.28 -11.08 -18.62
C GLN A 56 68.08 -12.16 -17.53
N PRO A 57 68.48 -13.41 -17.74
CA PRO A 57 68.27 -14.47 -16.73
C PRO A 57 69.33 -14.31 -15.62
N GLN A 58 68.83 -14.21 -14.41
CA GLN A 58 69.65 -14.20 -13.20
C GLN A 58 70.08 -15.62 -12.85
N VAL A 59 71.39 -15.84 -12.85
CA VAL A 59 72.02 -17.09 -12.50
C VAL A 59 71.95 -17.34 -11.00
N THR A 60 71.35 -18.45 -10.58
CA THR A 60 71.40 -18.89 -9.18
C THR A 60 72.74 -19.46 -8.82
N PRO A 61 73.32 -19.17 -7.65
CA PRO A 61 74.54 -19.79 -7.18
C PRO A 61 74.30 -21.25 -6.77
N MET A 62 75.14 -22.13 -7.33
CA MET A 62 75.26 -23.55 -7.06
C MET A 62 75.88 -23.73 -5.68
N TYR A 63 75.15 -24.34 -4.75
CA TYR A 63 75.74 -24.80 -3.49
C TYR A 63 76.37 -26.18 -3.69
N GLU A 64 77.68 -26.24 -3.35
CA GLU A 64 78.45 -27.45 -3.32
C GLU A 64 77.94 -28.46 -2.30
N GLN A 65 77.89 -29.72 -2.73
CA GLN A 65 77.55 -30.87 -1.94
C GLN A 65 78.82 -31.37 -1.23
N PRO A 66 78.80 -31.53 0.13
CA PRO A 66 79.91 -32.25 0.79
C PRO A 66 79.74 -33.78 0.60
N GLN A 67 80.80 -34.36 0.13
CA GLN A 67 80.94 -35.84 -0.01
C GLN A 67 80.98 -36.59 1.29
N ASN A 68 80.26 -37.73 1.29
CA ASN A 68 80.56 -38.99 1.91
C ASN A 68 81.16 -39.05 3.30
N GLY A 69 80.35 -39.44 4.24
CA GLY A 69 80.74 -40.13 5.44
C GLY A 69 79.93 -41.43 5.56
N THR A 70 80.53 -42.55 5.21
CA THR A 70 80.04 -43.91 5.46
C THR A 70 79.95 -44.13 6.95
N MET A 71 78.75 -44.41 7.50
CA MET A 71 78.62 -45.18 8.75
C MET A 71 77.22 -45.72 9.03
N GLY A 72 77.11 -46.96 9.23
CA GLY A 72 76.28 -47.66 10.20
C GLY A 72 74.83 -47.88 9.79
N ASN A 73 74.63 -49.06 9.22
CA ASN A 73 73.33 -49.70 9.15
C ASN A 73 72.78 -49.99 10.56
N SER A 74 72.06 -49.05 11.14
CA SER A 74 71.19 -49.31 12.30
C SER A 74 69.80 -49.55 11.77
N ALA A 75 69.39 -50.79 11.64
CA ALA A 75 68.00 -51.14 11.35
C ALA A 75 67.05 -50.49 12.39
N LYS A 76 66.40 -49.39 12.01
CA LYS A 76 65.30 -48.82 12.81
C LYS A 76 64.20 -49.88 12.83
N LYS A 77 63.96 -50.53 14.00
CA LYS A 77 62.80 -51.39 14.25
C LYS A 77 61.55 -50.63 13.80
N PRO A 78 60.64 -51.22 13.04
CA PRO A 78 59.36 -50.57 12.66
C PRO A 78 58.59 -50.23 13.95
N PHE A 79 58.33 -48.99 14.12
CA PHE A 79 57.51 -48.49 15.22
C PHE A 79 56.12 -49.08 15.04
N LYS A 80 55.79 -50.18 15.76
CA LYS A 80 54.42 -50.73 15.77
C LYS A 80 53.53 -49.84 16.53
N LEU A 81 52.84 -48.91 15.87
CA LEU A 81 51.75 -48.16 16.47
C LEU A 81 50.71 -49.14 16.99
N SER A 82 50.35 -49.03 18.27
CA SER A 82 49.28 -49.83 18.83
C SER A 82 47.99 -49.57 18.07
N LYS A 83 47.20 -50.60 17.81
CA LYS A 83 45.89 -50.43 17.11
C LYS A 83 45.02 -49.32 17.73
N LYS A 84 45.13 -49.08 19.04
CA LYS A 84 44.42 -47.98 19.75
C LYS A 84 44.87 -46.60 19.29
N ILE A 85 46.18 -46.38 19.07
CA ILE A 85 46.72 -45.09 18.59
C ILE A 85 46.28 -44.83 17.14
N VAL A 86 46.23 -45.86 16.29
CA VAL A 86 45.74 -45.71 14.92
C VAL A 86 44.25 -45.38 14.89
N ILE A 87 43.45 -46.04 15.74
CA ILE A 87 42.00 -45.75 15.85
C ILE A 87 41.78 -44.33 16.37
N ILE A 88 42.48 -43.88 17.42
CA ILE A 88 42.38 -42.52 17.96
C ILE A 88 42.78 -41.52 16.87
N GLY A 89 43.88 -41.74 16.14
CA GLY A 89 44.30 -40.90 15.04
C GLY A 89 43.26 -40.80 13.92
N ALA A 90 42.64 -41.92 13.54
CA ALA A 90 41.55 -41.94 12.55
C ALA A 90 40.32 -41.17 13.02
N VAL A 91 39.92 -41.28 14.30
CA VAL A 91 38.80 -40.55 14.89
C VAL A 91 39.11 -39.04 14.90
N VAL A 92 40.31 -38.62 15.30
CA VAL A 92 40.72 -37.20 15.28
C VAL A 92 40.69 -36.64 13.87
N VAL A 93 41.19 -37.35 12.87
CA VAL A 93 41.14 -36.91 11.47
C VAL A 93 39.68 -36.79 10.99
N ALA A 94 38.83 -37.76 11.33
CA ALA A 94 37.40 -37.69 10.97
C ALA A 94 36.68 -36.51 11.60
N VAL A 95 36.97 -36.18 12.88
CA VAL A 95 36.40 -35.00 13.57
C VAL A 95 36.90 -33.72 12.92
N ILE A 96 38.20 -33.61 12.61
CA ILE A 96 38.74 -32.40 11.92
C ILE A 96 38.07 -32.25 10.55
N ALA A 97 37.93 -33.33 9.77
CA ALA A 97 37.25 -33.29 8.47
C ALA A 97 35.80 -32.84 8.61
N ALA A 98 35.05 -33.35 9.61
CA ALA A 98 33.69 -32.96 9.89
C ALA A 98 33.58 -31.46 10.28
N VAL A 99 34.52 -30.94 11.09
CA VAL A 99 34.60 -29.51 11.45
C VAL A 99 34.90 -28.65 10.22
N ILE A 100 35.83 -29.06 9.35
CA ILE A 100 36.12 -28.34 8.12
C ILE A 100 34.88 -28.27 7.22
N VAL A 101 34.21 -29.42 7.01
CA VAL A 101 32.96 -29.46 6.23
C VAL A 101 31.90 -28.56 6.84
N PHE A 102 31.72 -28.61 8.17
CA PHE A 102 30.78 -27.74 8.90
C PHE A 102 31.09 -26.26 8.65
N ILE A 103 32.34 -25.82 8.76
CA ILE A 103 32.74 -24.43 8.53
C ILE A 103 32.57 -24.07 7.04
N CYS A 104 32.94 -24.89 6.11
CA CYS A 104 32.78 -24.64 4.68
C CYS A 104 31.32 -24.54 4.27
N VAL A 105 30.48 -25.45 4.75
CA VAL A 105 29.02 -25.43 4.50
C VAL A 105 28.39 -24.17 5.16
N GLY A 106 28.72 -23.92 6.42
CA GLY A 106 28.24 -22.74 7.14
C GLY A 106 28.56 -21.43 6.42
N ASN A 107 29.83 -21.22 6.05
CA ASN A 107 30.26 -20.06 5.31
C ASN A 107 29.62 -19.94 3.91
N SER A 108 29.41 -21.05 3.23
CA SER A 108 28.74 -21.07 1.92
C SER A 108 27.27 -20.66 2.01
N LEU A 109 26.57 -21.13 3.05
CA LEU A 109 25.14 -20.84 3.27
C LEU A 109 24.87 -19.43 3.82
N THR A 110 25.86 -18.82 4.46
CA THR A 110 25.74 -17.49 5.09
C THR A 110 26.51 -16.41 4.35
N ASN A 111 26.95 -16.68 3.14
CA ASN A 111 27.70 -15.73 2.32
C ASN A 111 26.80 -14.58 1.85
N TYR A 112 27.06 -13.36 2.35
CA TYR A 112 26.29 -12.16 1.99
C TYR A 112 26.32 -11.83 0.49
N LYS A 113 27.44 -12.08 -0.21
CA LYS A 113 27.52 -11.88 -1.68
C LYS A 113 26.59 -12.85 -2.43
N LYS A 114 26.47 -14.09 -1.97
CA LYS A 114 25.52 -15.03 -2.52
C LYS A 114 24.07 -14.61 -2.27
N THR A 115 23.77 -14.07 -1.08
CA THR A 115 22.46 -13.52 -0.76
C THR A 115 22.12 -12.35 -1.69
N ALA A 116 23.03 -11.39 -1.87
CA ALA A 116 22.88 -10.26 -2.76
C ALA A 116 22.62 -10.68 -4.22
N GLY A 117 23.49 -11.56 -4.76
CA GLY A 117 23.30 -12.06 -6.13
C GLY A 117 22.00 -12.84 -6.32
N SER A 118 21.60 -13.64 -5.31
CA SER A 118 20.32 -14.36 -5.35
C SER A 118 19.12 -13.43 -5.31
N TYR A 119 19.22 -12.30 -4.58
CA TYR A 119 18.17 -11.29 -4.52
C TYR A 119 18.01 -10.58 -5.86
N VAL A 120 19.11 -10.03 -6.41
CA VAL A 120 19.06 -9.35 -7.72
C VAL A 120 18.53 -10.29 -8.80
N LYS A 121 19.02 -11.53 -8.84
CA LYS A 121 18.49 -12.52 -9.77
C LYS A 121 16.98 -12.75 -9.60
N ALA A 122 16.50 -12.86 -8.37
CA ALA A 122 15.08 -13.08 -8.11
C ALA A 122 14.24 -11.86 -8.51
N VAL A 123 14.74 -10.64 -8.28
CA VAL A 123 14.08 -9.38 -8.70
C VAL A 123 14.00 -9.28 -10.22
N GLU A 124 15.13 -9.48 -10.93
CA GLU A 124 15.19 -9.40 -12.39
C GLU A 124 14.34 -10.47 -13.08
N GLU A 125 14.28 -11.67 -12.52
CA GLU A 125 13.46 -12.77 -13.04
C GLU A 125 12.01 -12.74 -12.55
N CYS A 126 11.61 -11.71 -11.79
CA CYS A 126 10.29 -11.55 -11.15
C CYS A 126 9.90 -12.74 -10.23
N ASP A 127 10.89 -13.44 -9.65
CA ASP A 127 10.64 -14.42 -8.57
C ASP A 127 10.46 -13.71 -7.24
N TRP A 128 9.36 -12.96 -7.12
CA TRP A 128 9.05 -12.13 -5.95
C TRP A 128 8.93 -12.93 -4.67
N ALA A 129 8.50 -14.18 -4.77
CA ALA A 129 8.42 -15.08 -3.62
C ALA A 129 9.81 -15.37 -3.02
N LYS A 130 10.81 -15.55 -3.88
CA LYS A 130 12.20 -15.74 -3.47
C LYS A 130 12.83 -14.42 -3.04
N ALA A 131 12.60 -13.31 -3.76
CA ALA A 131 13.06 -11.99 -3.39
C ALA A 131 12.61 -11.62 -1.96
N TYR A 132 11.31 -11.78 -1.64
CA TYR A 132 10.76 -11.57 -0.30
C TYR A 132 11.49 -12.35 0.78
N SER A 133 11.83 -13.62 0.51
CA SER A 133 12.55 -14.48 1.47
C SER A 133 13.95 -13.97 1.82
N LEU A 134 14.54 -13.13 0.97
CA LEU A 134 15.92 -12.61 1.09
C LEU A 134 15.97 -11.19 1.68
N VAL A 135 14.82 -10.53 1.90
CA VAL A 135 14.73 -9.16 2.44
C VAL A 135 14.49 -9.20 3.95
N GLN A 136 15.07 -8.24 4.68
CA GLN A 136 14.80 -8.03 6.12
C GLN A 136 13.52 -7.22 6.26
N ILE A 137 12.40 -7.91 6.45
CA ILE A 137 11.08 -7.27 6.56
C ILE A 137 10.85 -6.82 8.01
N PRO A 138 10.45 -5.55 8.27
CA PRO A 138 9.97 -5.10 9.57
C PRO A 138 8.76 -5.91 10.02
N ASP A 139 8.54 -5.98 11.33
CA ASP A 139 7.36 -6.66 11.86
C ASP A 139 6.11 -5.80 11.62
N SER A 140 5.27 -6.26 10.69
CA SER A 140 4.01 -5.61 10.32
C SER A 140 3.10 -6.61 9.63
N GLU A 141 1.82 -6.61 9.98
CA GLU A 141 0.81 -7.47 9.36
C GLU A 141 0.54 -7.11 7.89
N PHE A 142 0.88 -5.88 7.46
CA PHE A 142 0.71 -5.43 6.07
C PHE A 142 1.87 -5.81 5.15
N LEU A 143 3.03 -6.19 5.70
CA LEU A 143 4.22 -6.56 4.94
C LEU A 143 4.27 -8.06 4.65
N THR A 144 3.17 -8.62 4.17
CA THR A 144 3.06 -10.04 3.82
C THR A 144 3.76 -10.37 2.51
N LYS A 145 4.03 -11.67 2.28
CA LYS A 145 4.56 -12.14 0.99
C LYS A 145 3.65 -11.77 -0.19
N ASN A 146 2.33 -11.88 -0.01
CA ASN A 146 1.37 -11.53 -1.06
C ASN A 146 1.39 -10.03 -1.34
N ALA A 147 1.45 -9.19 -0.30
CA ALA A 147 1.61 -7.75 -0.46
C ALA A 147 2.89 -7.37 -1.21
N PHE A 148 4.01 -8.08 -0.96
CA PHE A 148 5.26 -7.89 -1.71
C PHE A 148 5.11 -8.24 -3.19
N ILE A 149 4.43 -9.35 -3.50
CA ILE A 149 4.16 -9.77 -4.88
C ILE A 149 3.26 -8.73 -5.57
N THR A 150 2.21 -8.26 -4.90
CA THR A 150 1.30 -7.23 -5.42
C THR A 150 2.04 -5.93 -5.70
N ALA A 151 2.91 -5.49 -4.78
CA ALA A 151 3.69 -4.26 -4.94
C ALA A 151 4.55 -4.24 -6.23
N HIS A 152 4.96 -5.40 -6.71
CA HIS A 152 5.82 -5.55 -7.89
C HIS A 152 5.11 -6.21 -9.10
N SER A 153 3.78 -6.29 -9.08
CA SER A 153 3.00 -7.04 -10.09
C SER A 153 3.14 -6.50 -11.52
N GLU A 154 3.45 -5.22 -11.67
CA GLU A 154 3.63 -4.56 -12.97
C GLU A 154 5.04 -4.73 -13.58
N ALA A 155 6.00 -5.27 -12.80
CA ALA A 155 7.36 -5.44 -13.28
C ALA A 155 7.46 -6.58 -14.30
N THR A 156 8.25 -6.34 -15.35
CA THR A 156 8.53 -7.32 -16.40
C THR A 156 9.89 -7.96 -16.16
N GLY A 157 9.91 -9.31 -16.13
CA GLY A 157 11.12 -10.07 -15.86
C GLY A 157 12.10 -10.06 -17.01
N SER A 158 13.40 -10.12 -16.69
CA SER A 158 14.50 -10.27 -17.61
C SER A 158 15.45 -11.40 -17.14
N ALA A 159 15.90 -12.24 -18.07
CA ALA A 159 16.88 -13.28 -17.72
C ALA A 159 18.22 -12.64 -17.36
N VAL A 160 18.81 -13.07 -16.25
CA VAL A 160 20.10 -12.60 -15.77
C VAL A 160 21.22 -13.48 -16.33
N GLY A 161 22.14 -12.85 -17.05
CA GLY A 161 23.39 -13.46 -17.52
C GLY A 161 24.54 -13.34 -16.52
N ASN A 162 25.75 -13.07 -17.01
CA ASN A 162 26.93 -12.96 -16.18
C ASN A 162 26.73 -12.03 -14.97
N MET A 163 26.97 -12.56 -13.78
CA MET A 163 26.79 -11.82 -12.52
C MET A 163 28.07 -11.83 -11.69
N ARG A 164 28.44 -10.67 -11.17
CA ARG A 164 29.57 -10.48 -10.26
C ARG A 164 29.14 -9.61 -9.09
N VAL A 165 29.48 -10.01 -7.87
CA VAL A 165 29.21 -9.25 -6.65
C VAL A 165 30.52 -8.79 -6.04
N ILE A 166 30.67 -7.50 -5.90
CA ILE A 166 31.84 -6.83 -5.30
C ILE A 166 31.44 -6.08 -4.04
N ASP A 167 32.38 -5.87 -3.13
CA ASP A 167 32.13 -5.01 -1.96
C ASP A 167 32.06 -3.54 -2.41
N SER A 168 31.03 -2.82 -1.94
CA SER A 168 30.85 -1.39 -2.18
C SER A 168 31.43 -0.58 -1.03
N PHE A 169 31.92 0.63 -1.32
CA PHE A 169 32.47 1.58 -0.33
C PHE A 169 31.40 2.51 0.27
N SER A 170 30.13 2.18 0.16
CA SER A 170 29.04 2.98 0.73
C SER A 170 29.24 3.22 2.23
N SER A 171 28.99 4.45 2.68
CA SER A 171 29.01 4.82 4.11
C SER A 171 28.03 4.01 4.95
N LYS A 172 26.90 3.62 4.39
CA LYS A 172 25.90 2.74 5.03
C LYS A 172 26.46 1.36 5.40
N GLY A 173 27.40 0.83 4.62
CA GLY A 173 28.09 -0.44 4.91
C GLY A 173 29.07 -0.38 6.08
N ARG A 174 29.39 0.81 6.58
CA ARG A 174 30.32 0.99 7.72
C ARG A 174 29.65 0.77 9.09
N LEU A 175 28.34 0.68 9.14
CA LEU A 175 27.63 0.36 10.39
C LEU A 175 27.97 -1.07 10.83
N PRO A 176 28.16 -1.31 12.16
CA PRO A 176 28.50 -2.62 12.68
C PRO A 176 27.50 -3.69 12.21
N GLY A 177 28.00 -4.73 11.57
CA GLY A 177 27.18 -5.83 11.08
C GLY A 177 26.69 -5.67 9.64
N ASN A 178 26.62 -4.49 9.08
CA ASN A 178 26.16 -4.27 7.71
C ASN A 178 27.23 -4.62 6.67
N LYS A 179 26.79 -4.94 5.45
CA LYS A 179 27.63 -5.16 4.27
C LYS A 179 27.03 -4.42 3.08
N ALA A 180 27.76 -3.47 2.52
CA ALA A 180 27.39 -2.85 1.25
C ALA A 180 28.06 -3.59 0.10
N VAL A 181 27.30 -3.92 -0.93
CA VAL A 181 27.78 -4.60 -2.13
C VAL A 181 27.20 -3.97 -3.38
N SER A 182 27.95 -4.08 -4.49
CA SER A 182 27.45 -3.76 -5.83
C SER A 182 27.35 -5.08 -6.61
N VAL A 183 26.16 -5.37 -7.13
CA VAL A 183 25.90 -6.51 -7.98
C VAL A 183 25.90 -6.04 -9.42
N ILE A 184 26.85 -6.49 -10.20
CA ILE A 184 27.01 -6.15 -11.63
C ILE A 184 26.55 -7.36 -12.42
N TYR A 185 25.63 -7.18 -13.36
CA TYR A 185 25.03 -8.26 -14.13
C TYR A 185 24.69 -7.85 -15.55
N THR A 186 24.32 -8.79 -16.38
CA THR A 186 23.85 -8.53 -17.74
C THR A 186 22.43 -9.04 -17.93
N THR A 187 21.62 -8.26 -18.66
CA THR A 187 20.29 -8.65 -19.12
C THR A 187 20.23 -8.64 -20.64
N ALA A 188 19.07 -8.91 -21.20
CA ALA A 188 18.87 -8.82 -22.66
C ALA A 188 19.07 -7.37 -23.19
N THR A 189 18.91 -6.36 -22.34
CA THR A 189 19.06 -4.94 -22.69
C THR A 189 20.49 -4.42 -22.49
N GLY A 190 21.39 -5.17 -21.85
CA GLY A 190 22.78 -4.77 -21.63
C GLY A 190 23.31 -5.08 -20.23
N ALA A 191 24.42 -4.41 -19.88
CA ALA A 191 25.00 -4.49 -18.54
C ALA A 191 24.31 -3.50 -17.60
N ASP A 192 24.06 -3.94 -16.36
CA ASP A 192 23.45 -3.14 -15.30
C ASP A 192 24.15 -3.42 -13.96
N SER A 193 23.87 -2.58 -12.95
CA SER A 193 24.41 -2.75 -11.61
C SER A 193 23.43 -2.25 -10.55
N GLN A 194 23.33 -3.00 -9.45
CA GLN A 194 22.52 -2.63 -8.30
C GLN A 194 23.33 -2.63 -7.02
N ASP A 195 23.30 -1.51 -6.31
CA ASP A 195 23.90 -1.38 -4.98
C ASP A 195 22.94 -1.85 -3.91
N LEU A 196 23.41 -2.72 -3.02
CA LEU A 196 22.59 -3.29 -1.95
C LEU A 196 23.26 -3.13 -0.61
N LEU A 197 22.47 -2.81 0.39
CA LEU A 197 22.83 -2.92 1.79
C LEU A 197 22.30 -4.23 2.37
N LEU A 198 23.19 -5.03 2.97
CA LEU A 198 22.80 -6.24 3.68
C LEU A 198 22.99 -6.05 5.18
N THR A 199 21.99 -6.43 5.94
CA THR A 199 21.99 -6.40 7.40
C THR A 199 22.09 -7.81 7.98
N VAL A 200 22.68 -7.92 9.17
CA VAL A 200 22.73 -9.17 9.91
C VAL A 200 21.37 -9.42 10.56
N THR A 201 20.84 -10.62 10.39
CA THR A 201 19.63 -11.02 11.12
C THR A 201 19.98 -11.45 12.55
N ASP A 202 19.06 -11.29 13.49
CA ASP A 202 19.23 -11.74 14.87
C ASP A 202 19.38 -13.27 14.99
N LYS A 203 18.90 -14.00 13.97
CA LYS A 203 19.00 -15.46 13.91
C LYS A 203 20.31 -15.90 13.25
N HIS A 204 21.20 -16.52 14.03
CA HIS A 204 22.40 -17.16 13.51
C HIS A 204 22.06 -18.54 12.93
N TYR A 205 22.70 -18.89 11.81
CA TYR A 205 22.65 -20.25 11.28
C TYR A 205 23.58 -21.15 12.10
N MET A 206 23.08 -22.27 12.59
CA MET A 206 23.82 -23.21 13.44
C MET A 206 24.56 -22.53 14.63
N LEU A 207 23.96 -21.50 15.25
CA LEU A 207 24.46 -20.75 16.40
C LEU A 207 25.71 -19.88 16.17
N PHE A 208 26.50 -20.12 15.12
CA PHE A 208 27.81 -19.46 14.92
C PHE A 208 27.89 -18.59 13.67
N PHE A 209 27.10 -18.86 12.65
CA PHE A 209 27.21 -18.18 11.36
C PHE A 209 26.20 -17.05 11.25
N LYS A 210 26.67 -15.84 10.96
CA LYS A 210 25.82 -14.67 10.72
C LYS A 210 25.01 -14.84 9.44
N LYS A 211 23.69 -14.74 9.51
CA LYS A 211 22.82 -14.74 8.34
C LYS A 211 22.57 -13.31 7.88
N TYR A 212 22.66 -13.07 6.61
CA TYR A 212 22.45 -11.75 6.00
C TYR A 212 21.15 -11.72 5.21
N LYS A 213 20.48 -10.57 5.24
CA LYS A 213 19.33 -10.25 4.40
C LYS A 213 19.50 -8.84 3.81
N VAL A 214 18.87 -8.58 2.68
CA VAL A 214 18.86 -7.27 2.03
C VAL A 214 18.06 -6.31 2.90
N SER A 215 18.56 -5.09 3.08
CA SER A 215 17.86 -4.00 3.80
C SER A 215 16.58 -3.60 3.06
N THR A 216 15.59 -3.11 3.80
CA THR A 216 14.30 -2.66 3.27
C THR A 216 14.28 -1.18 2.92
N GLU A 217 15.39 -0.43 3.07
CA GLU A 217 15.40 1.04 2.89
C GLU A 217 14.74 1.50 1.57
N ASP A 218 14.87 0.70 0.49
CA ASP A 218 14.32 1.04 -0.82
C ASP A 218 13.03 0.27 -1.18
N THR A 219 12.56 -0.63 -0.30
CA THR A 219 11.42 -1.52 -0.59
C THR A 219 10.22 -1.30 0.33
N VAL A 220 10.37 -0.53 1.39
CA VAL A 220 9.33 -0.25 2.39
C VAL A 220 9.26 1.25 2.62
N VAL A 221 8.06 1.77 2.67
CA VAL A 221 7.75 3.15 3.08
C VAL A 221 7.11 3.14 4.47
N SER A 222 7.42 4.16 5.27
CA SER A 222 6.96 4.29 6.66
C SER A 222 5.91 5.39 6.83
N ASP A 223 5.17 5.32 7.95
CA ASP A 223 4.27 6.38 8.44
C ASP A 223 3.15 6.78 7.46
N CYS A 224 2.60 5.80 6.73
CA CYS A 224 1.54 6.04 5.76
C CYS A 224 0.23 6.45 6.44
N THR A 225 -0.49 7.39 5.82
CA THR A 225 -1.79 7.87 6.30
C THR A 225 -2.87 7.56 5.26
N ILE A 226 -3.95 6.89 5.69
CA ILE A 226 -5.09 6.56 4.84
C ILE A 226 -6.36 7.14 5.47
N ASN A 227 -7.04 8.05 4.75
CA ASN A 227 -8.32 8.60 5.15
C ASN A 227 -9.45 7.80 4.51
N VAL A 228 -10.36 7.30 5.32
CA VAL A 228 -11.48 6.45 4.89
C VAL A 228 -12.78 7.04 5.39
N PRO A 229 -13.84 7.15 4.55
CA PRO A 229 -15.14 7.59 5.03
C PRO A 229 -15.61 6.74 6.22
N LYS A 230 -16.13 7.40 7.27
CA LYS A 230 -16.65 6.70 8.46
C LYS A 230 -17.71 5.66 8.08
N GLY A 231 -17.83 4.61 8.87
CA GLY A 231 -18.78 3.53 8.63
C GLY A 231 -18.33 2.50 7.60
N LEU A 232 -17.09 2.61 7.09
CA LEU A 232 -16.47 1.63 6.22
C LEU A 232 -15.38 0.85 6.96
N THR A 233 -15.24 -0.40 6.63
CA THR A 233 -14.14 -1.28 7.05
C THR A 233 -13.05 -1.24 5.99
N LEU A 234 -11.81 -0.95 6.41
CA LEU A 234 -10.65 -0.88 5.53
C LEU A 234 -9.87 -2.20 5.51
N PHE A 235 -9.47 -2.63 4.32
CA PHE A 235 -8.49 -3.69 4.10
C PHE A 235 -7.34 -3.16 3.24
N ILE A 236 -6.13 -3.65 3.50
CA ILE A 236 -4.92 -3.39 2.71
C ILE A 236 -4.40 -4.74 2.21
N ASN A 237 -4.37 -4.96 0.90
CA ASN A 237 -4.00 -6.24 0.28
C ASN A 237 -4.69 -7.42 0.97
N ASP A 238 -6.01 -7.33 1.16
CA ASP A 238 -6.89 -8.29 1.85
C ASP A 238 -6.64 -8.46 3.36
N VAL A 239 -5.73 -7.71 3.96
CA VAL A 239 -5.52 -7.69 5.42
C VAL A 239 -6.43 -6.64 6.04
N LEU A 240 -7.25 -7.05 7.01
CA LEU A 240 -8.14 -6.16 7.76
C LEU A 240 -7.31 -5.14 8.55
N VAL A 241 -7.64 -3.86 8.41
CA VAL A 241 -7.04 -2.79 9.22
C VAL A 241 -7.82 -2.62 10.51
N GLY A 242 -7.24 -3.04 11.62
CA GLY A 242 -7.87 -2.95 12.93
C GLY A 242 -7.89 -1.52 13.51
N ASP A 243 -8.72 -1.33 14.53
CA ASP A 243 -8.91 -0.02 15.19
C ASP A 243 -7.63 0.50 15.89
N GLN A 244 -6.65 -0.36 16.17
CA GLN A 244 -5.35 0.05 16.73
C GLN A 244 -4.58 1.02 15.81
N TYR A 245 -4.87 1.01 14.52
CA TYR A 245 -4.28 1.92 13.53
C TYR A 245 -5.08 3.22 13.35
N LYS A 246 -6.28 3.29 13.94
CA LYS A 246 -7.15 4.46 13.84
C LYS A 246 -6.63 5.58 14.73
N SER A 247 -6.36 6.73 14.12
CA SER A 247 -5.90 7.92 14.85
C SER A 247 -7.00 8.47 15.74
N LYS A 248 -6.63 8.86 16.96
CA LYS A 248 -7.54 9.57 17.88
C LYS A 248 -7.86 10.99 17.41
N ASP A 249 -7.06 11.53 16.50
CA ASP A 249 -7.22 12.86 15.91
C ASP A 249 -8.25 12.90 14.77
N SER A 250 -8.94 11.78 14.47
CA SER A 250 -10.13 11.76 13.64
C SER A 250 -11.17 12.67 14.29
N GLY A 251 -11.13 13.96 13.97
CA GLY A 251 -11.91 15.01 14.65
C GLY A 251 -13.38 14.63 14.77
N LYS A 252 -14.01 14.95 15.91
CA LYS A 252 -15.43 14.63 16.18
C LYS A 252 -16.38 15.09 15.06
N ASN A 253 -15.99 16.08 14.26
CA ASN A 253 -16.76 16.65 13.16
C ASN A 253 -16.24 16.25 11.77
N SER A 254 -15.37 15.25 11.67
CA SER A 254 -14.87 14.73 10.40
C SER A 254 -15.78 13.61 9.88
N SER A 255 -16.06 13.58 8.60
CA SER A 255 -16.72 12.46 7.92
C SER A 255 -15.76 11.30 7.62
N TYR A 256 -14.50 11.40 8.05
CA TYR A 256 -13.44 10.43 7.78
C TYR A 256 -12.82 9.89 9.06
N ASP A 257 -12.50 8.62 9.02
CA ASP A 257 -11.56 7.98 9.92
C ASP A 257 -10.15 8.06 9.31
N VAL A 258 -9.15 8.32 10.16
CA VAL A 258 -7.75 8.45 9.74
C VAL A 258 -6.97 7.25 10.28
N TYR A 259 -6.40 6.45 9.38
CA TYR A 259 -5.58 5.30 9.75
C TYR A 259 -4.11 5.64 9.57
N LYS A 260 -3.28 5.30 10.58
CA LYS A 260 -1.82 5.42 10.57
C LYS A 260 -1.22 4.03 10.40
N ILE A 261 -0.70 3.78 9.21
CA ILE A 261 -0.12 2.50 8.84
C ILE A 261 1.40 2.60 8.96
N PRO A 262 2.04 1.82 9.84
CA PRO A 262 3.46 1.98 10.12
C PRO A 262 4.33 1.71 8.90
N TYR A 263 3.98 0.68 8.12
CA TYR A 263 4.76 0.27 6.96
C TYR A 263 3.88 -0.27 5.83
N LEU A 264 4.22 0.12 4.58
CA LEU A 264 3.72 -0.49 3.35
C LEU A 264 4.90 -0.81 2.43
N PHE A 265 4.73 -1.71 1.46
CA PHE A 265 5.73 -1.85 0.41
C PHE A 265 5.67 -0.66 -0.55
N ASN A 266 6.84 -0.24 -1.02
CA ASN A 266 6.96 0.65 -2.17
C ASN A 266 6.40 -0.08 -3.42
N GLY A 267 5.45 0.55 -4.13
CA GLY A 267 4.79 -0.03 -5.29
C GLY A 267 3.28 -0.18 -5.11
N THR A 268 2.67 -1.07 -5.90
CA THR A 268 1.21 -1.24 -5.95
C THR A 268 0.68 -1.79 -4.62
N THR A 269 -0.31 -1.11 -4.07
CA THR A 269 -1.04 -1.54 -2.88
C THR A 269 -2.54 -1.41 -3.15
N ILE A 270 -3.31 -2.43 -2.83
CA ILE A 270 -4.76 -2.47 -3.03
C ILE A 270 -5.45 -2.12 -1.72
N LEU A 271 -6.21 -1.03 -1.74
CA LEU A 271 -7.14 -0.68 -0.68
C LEU A 271 -8.52 -1.24 -1.03
N LYS A 272 -9.18 -1.89 -0.08
CA LYS A 272 -10.57 -2.28 -0.19
C LYS A 272 -11.36 -1.68 0.98
N ALA A 273 -12.50 -1.07 0.66
CA ALA A 273 -13.41 -0.51 1.65
C ALA A 273 -14.78 -1.19 1.52
N THR A 274 -15.33 -1.66 2.63
CA THR A 274 -16.60 -2.42 2.65
C THR A 274 -17.52 -1.93 3.76
N SER A 275 -18.82 -2.12 3.56
CA SER A 275 -19.86 -1.92 4.57
C SER A 275 -21.05 -2.82 4.24
N GLU A 276 -21.91 -3.11 5.22
CA GLU A 276 -23.16 -3.80 4.98
C GLU A 276 -24.16 -3.03 4.10
N PHE A 277 -23.91 -1.73 3.89
CA PHE A 277 -24.78 -0.83 3.12
C PHE A 277 -24.28 -0.54 1.73
N THR A 278 -23.01 -0.85 1.41
CA THR A 278 -22.35 -0.41 0.19
C THR A 278 -21.94 -1.58 -0.70
N GLU A 279 -21.73 -1.28 -1.98
CA GLU A 279 -20.92 -2.14 -2.81
C GLU A 279 -19.48 -2.14 -2.30
N ASP A 280 -18.75 -3.24 -2.51
CA ASP A 280 -17.32 -3.30 -2.22
C ASP A 280 -16.58 -2.33 -3.15
N TYR A 281 -15.74 -1.48 -2.57
CA TYR A 281 -14.92 -0.53 -3.30
C TYR A 281 -13.46 -0.90 -3.21
N THR A 282 -12.76 -0.89 -4.34
CA THR A 282 -11.32 -1.11 -4.42
C THR A 282 -10.62 0.06 -5.07
N LYS A 283 -9.42 0.37 -4.57
CA LYS A 283 -8.55 1.43 -5.10
C LYS A 283 -7.12 0.98 -5.06
N GLU A 284 -6.42 1.09 -6.17
CA GLU A 284 -4.97 0.96 -6.21
C GLU A 284 -4.30 2.27 -5.79
N ILE A 285 -3.26 2.14 -4.98
CA ILE A 285 -2.39 3.23 -4.56
C ILE A 285 -0.94 2.82 -4.77
N TYR A 286 -0.04 3.81 -4.86
CA TYR A 286 1.39 3.60 -5.13
C TYR A 286 2.24 4.33 -4.09
N PRO A 287 2.35 3.79 -2.86
CA PRO A 287 3.26 4.33 -1.86
C PRO A 287 4.70 4.31 -2.39
N SER A 288 5.36 5.47 -2.43
CA SER A 288 6.70 5.60 -3.01
C SER A 288 7.67 6.44 -2.16
N TYR A 289 7.20 6.99 -1.05
CA TYR A 289 7.97 7.80 -0.10
C TYR A 289 7.37 7.71 1.30
N ASP A 290 8.16 7.96 2.32
CA ASP A 290 7.71 8.01 3.71
C ASP A 290 6.66 9.10 3.94
N GLU A 291 5.80 8.92 4.95
CA GLU A 291 4.68 9.82 5.25
C GLU A 291 3.65 9.91 4.10
N TYR A 292 3.58 8.88 3.23
CA TYR A 292 2.63 8.83 2.14
C TYR A 292 1.20 8.99 2.65
N THR A 293 0.43 9.90 2.02
CA THR A 293 -0.95 10.17 2.41
C THR A 293 -1.90 9.98 1.24
N THR A 294 -2.99 9.25 1.48
CA THR A 294 -4.06 9.05 0.51
C THR A 294 -5.44 9.09 1.17
N SER A 295 -6.48 9.19 0.34
CA SER A 295 -7.87 9.18 0.79
C SER A 295 -8.74 8.35 -0.15
N ILE A 296 -9.69 7.63 0.41
CA ILE A 296 -10.82 7.07 -0.32
C ILE A 296 -11.90 8.17 -0.35
N SER A 297 -12.32 8.54 -1.55
CA SER A 297 -13.35 9.58 -1.70
C SER A 297 -14.73 9.00 -1.40
N SER A 298 -15.52 9.67 -0.54
CA SER A 298 -16.92 9.26 -0.31
C SER A 298 -17.78 9.31 -1.58
N TYR A 299 -17.40 10.11 -2.58
CA TYR A 299 -18.11 10.17 -3.87
C TYR A 299 -17.97 8.90 -4.71
N ASP A 300 -16.92 8.13 -4.47
CA ASP A 300 -16.65 6.89 -5.19
C ASP A 300 -17.42 5.70 -4.57
N ILE A 301 -17.87 5.81 -3.34
CA ILE A 301 -18.60 4.77 -2.61
C ILE A 301 -20.09 4.89 -2.90
N LYS A 302 -20.70 3.78 -3.31
CA LYS A 302 -22.14 3.72 -3.62
C LYS A 302 -22.87 2.79 -2.66
N PHE A 303 -24.09 3.14 -2.32
CA PHE A 303 -24.99 2.20 -1.66
C PHE A 303 -25.26 0.99 -2.55
N ALA A 304 -25.37 -0.18 -1.97
CA ALA A 304 -25.72 -1.39 -2.68
C ALA A 304 -27.16 -1.30 -3.24
N GLU A 305 -27.39 -1.87 -4.42
CA GLU A 305 -28.65 -1.71 -5.15
C GLU A 305 -29.85 -2.28 -4.37
N ASP A 306 -29.66 -3.42 -3.68
CA ASP A 306 -30.69 -4.00 -2.82
C ASP A 306 -31.11 -3.08 -1.68
N LYS A 307 -30.13 -2.38 -1.06
CA LYS A 307 -30.38 -1.37 -0.01
C LYS A 307 -31.12 -0.16 -0.54
N ILE A 308 -30.76 0.30 -1.74
CA ILE A 308 -31.45 1.40 -2.43
C ILE A 308 -32.93 1.03 -2.67
N ASN A 309 -33.19 -0.17 -3.18
CA ASN A 309 -34.55 -0.61 -3.48
C ASN A 309 -35.35 -0.79 -2.18
N GLY A 310 -34.78 -1.38 -1.14
CA GLY A 310 -35.40 -1.48 0.18
C GLY A 310 -35.79 -0.12 0.76
N LEU A 311 -34.91 0.89 0.64
CA LEU A 311 -35.21 2.25 1.12
C LEU A 311 -36.28 2.97 0.31
N LYS A 312 -36.38 2.73 -1.01
CA LYS A 312 -37.51 3.25 -1.81
C LYS A 312 -38.82 2.68 -1.35
N ASP A 313 -38.90 1.35 -1.10
CA ASP A 313 -40.10 0.70 -0.61
C ASP A 313 -40.46 1.17 0.80
N GLN A 314 -39.48 1.32 1.68
CA GLN A 314 -39.66 1.89 3.01
C GLN A 314 -40.20 3.33 2.94
N ALA A 315 -39.64 4.20 2.09
CA ALA A 315 -40.12 5.55 1.93
C ALA A 315 -41.58 5.60 1.47
N LYS A 316 -41.97 4.74 0.52
CA LYS A 316 -43.34 4.63 0.08
C LYS A 316 -44.26 4.21 1.21
N LYS A 317 -43.89 3.22 2.01
CA LYS A 317 -44.64 2.75 3.18
C LYS A 317 -44.75 3.83 4.25
N ASP A 318 -43.63 4.43 4.66
CA ASP A 318 -43.57 5.40 5.77
C ASP A 318 -44.40 6.63 5.48
N VAL A 319 -44.27 7.21 4.27
CA VAL A 319 -45.07 8.37 3.87
C VAL A 319 -46.56 8.04 3.78
N THR A 320 -46.93 6.86 3.25
CA THR A 320 -48.33 6.43 3.18
C THR A 320 -48.92 6.28 4.58
N GLU A 321 -48.25 5.55 5.46
CA GLU A 321 -48.69 5.33 6.84
C GLU A 321 -48.79 6.62 7.65
N PHE A 322 -47.88 7.57 7.43
CA PHE A 322 -47.93 8.89 8.06
C PHE A 322 -49.24 9.64 7.72
N PHE A 323 -49.62 9.69 6.43
CA PHE A 323 -50.85 10.38 6.02
C PHE A 323 -52.11 9.59 6.38
N ASP A 324 -52.07 8.28 6.32
CA ASP A 324 -53.19 7.42 6.73
C ASP A 324 -53.51 7.59 8.23
N ALA A 325 -52.47 7.63 9.08
CA ALA A 325 -52.63 7.88 10.51
C ALA A 325 -53.16 9.30 10.78
N ALA A 326 -52.63 10.31 10.09
CA ALA A 326 -53.11 11.72 10.25
C ALA A 326 -54.54 11.87 9.80
N GLN A 327 -54.97 11.28 8.68
CA GLN A 327 -56.35 11.30 8.20
C GLN A 327 -57.31 10.61 9.17
N LYS A 328 -56.87 9.48 9.77
CA LYS A 328 -57.61 8.78 10.84
C LYS A 328 -57.65 9.53 12.16
N LYS A 329 -56.87 10.64 12.25
CA LYS A 329 -56.72 11.47 13.47
C LYS A 329 -56.13 10.66 14.64
N SER A 330 -55.29 9.69 14.33
CA SER A 330 -54.59 8.84 15.31
C SER A 330 -53.60 9.67 16.13
N ASP A 331 -53.18 9.17 17.29
CA ASP A 331 -52.08 9.78 18.05
C ASP A 331 -50.74 9.65 17.33
N PHE A 332 -49.87 10.62 17.48
CA PHE A 332 -48.53 10.62 16.84
C PHE A 332 -47.70 9.39 17.21
N SER A 333 -47.93 8.81 18.40
CA SER A 333 -47.24 7.57 18.83
C SER A 333 -47.36 6.41 17.85
N THR A 334 -48.39 6.41 16.99
CA THR A 334 -48.58 5.37 15.97
C THR A 334 -47.56 5.39 14.84
N VAL A 335 -46.83 6.49 14.69
CA VAL A 335 -45.80 6.69 13.65
C VAL A 335 -44.48 7.21 14.19
N SER A 336 -44.36 7.46 15.50
CA SER A 336 -43.22 8.10 16.13
C SER A 336 -41.90 7.31 16.01
N ASP A 337 -41.99 5.97 15.98
CA ASP A 337 -40.86 5.06 15.85
C ASP A 337 -40.13 5.15 14.50
N LYS A 338 -40.80 5.71 13.49
CA LYS A 338 -40.23 5.97 12.17
C LYS A 338 -39.18 7.08 12.15
N PHE A 339 -39.12 7.89 13.20
CA PHE A 339 -38.28 9.09 13.27
C PHE A 339 -37.11 8.91 14.22
N THR A 340 -35.98 9.55 13.89
CA THR A 340 -34.86 9.68 14.83
C THR A 340 -35.29 10.50 16.05
N SER A 341 -34.66 10.31 17.19
CA SER A 341 -35.00 10.97 18.46
C SER A 341 -34.98 12.50 18.37
N ASP A 342 -34.02 13.06 17.65
CA ASP A 342 -33.88 14.48 17.39
C ASP A 342 -34.95 15.05 16.45
N MET A 343 -35.50 14.22 15.55
CA MET A 343 -36.55 14.61 14.61
C MET A 343 -37.96 14.52 15.21
N GLN A 344 -38.17 13.75 16.27
CA GLN A 344 -39.52 13.44 16.78
C GLN A 344 -40.35 14.69 17.12
N SER A 345 -39.77 15.73 17.74
CA SER A 345 -40.48 16.95 18.08
C SER A 345 -40.99 17.69 16.84
N SER A 346 -40.15 17.86 15.84
CA SER A 346 -40.49 18.50 14.56
C SER A 346 -41.51 17.65 13.76
N ALA A 347 -41.30 16.33 13.73
CA ALA A 347 -42.23 15.40 13.09
C ALA A 347 -43.63 15.45 13.73
N LYS A 348 -43.72 15.47 15.07
CA LYS A 348 -44.95 15.58 15.81
C LYS A 348 -45.68 16.89 15.50
N SER A 349 -44.97 18.01 15.45
CA SER A 349 -45.53 19.30 15.06
C SER A 349 -46.14 19.29 13.66
N THR A 350 -45.38 18.74 12.69
CA THR A 350 -45.85 18.57 11.29
C THR A 350 -47.07 17.65 11.22
N TYR A 351 -47.01 16.50 11.91
CA TYR A 351 -48.12 15.54 11.98
C TYR A 351 -49.41 16.17 12.52
N ASN A 352 -49.31 16.87 13.66
CA ASN A 352 -50.46 17.52 14.27
C ASN A 352 -51.05 18.58 13.35
N GLY A 353 -50.25 19.32 12.59
CA GLY A 353 -50.73 20.29 11.59
C GLY A 353 -51.64 19.62 10.53
N TYR A 354 -51.28 18.40 10.07
CA TYR A 354 -52.17 17.64 9.17
C TYR A 354 -53.41 17.12 9.90
N VAL A 355 -53.29 16.60 11.12
CA VAL A 355 -54.42 16.15 11.92
C VAL A 355 -55.43 17.30 12.15
N ASP A 356 -54.94 18.52 12.48
CA ASP A 356 -55.78 19.68 12.69
C ASP A 356 -56.45 20.11 11.38
N THR A 357 -55.80 20.01 10.25
CA THR A 357 -56.38 20.27 8.93
C THR A 357 -57.53 19.25 8.66
N PHE A 358 -57.34 17.96 8.96
CA PHE A 358 -58.37 16.95 8.82
C PHE A 358 -59.50 17.05 9.86
N LYS A 359 -59.32 17.76 10.98
CA LYS A 359 -60.30 18.08 12.00
C LYS A 359 -61.05 19.37 11.72
N SER A 360 -60.60 20.17 10.78
CA SER A 360 -61.12 21.50 10.53
C SER A 360 -62.63 21.45 10.21
N THR A 361 -63.39 22.31 10.91
CA THR A 361 -64.83 22.49 10.65
C THR A 361 -65.07 23.61 9.65
N TYR A 362 -64.11 24.52 9.49
CA TYR A 362 -64.19 25.61 8.53
C TYR A 362 -63.96 25.14 7.08
N LYS A 363 -62.88 24.41 6.84
CA LYS A 363 -62.60 23.72 5.58
C LYS A 363 -62.61 22.19 5.85
N GLN A 364 -63.75 21.59 5.63
CA GLN A 364 -63.92 20.15 5.84
C GLN A 364 -63.22 19.39 4.71
N ILE A 365 -62.20 18.58 5.04
CA ILE A 365 -61.48 17.71 4.11
C ILE A 365 -62.06 16.31 4.21
N SER A 366 -62.41 15.72 3.08
CA SER A 366 -62.87 14.34 2.94
C SER A 366 -62.20 13.66 1.73
N ASN A 367 -62.26 12.35 1.68
CA ASN A 367 -61.76 11.52 0.56
C ASN A 367 -60.29 11.84 0.21
N PHE A 368 -59.45 12.23 1.19
CA PHE A 368 -58.03 12.39 0.94
C PHE A 368 -57.42 11.04 0.56
N LYS A 369 -56.68 11.04 -0.56
CA LYS A 369 -56.05 9.85 -1.07
C LYS A 369 -54.73 10.21 -1.78
N ILE A 370 -53.65 9.52 -1.42
CA ILE A 370 -52.42 9.51 -2.23
C ILE A 370 -52.71 8.66 -3.47
N THR A 371 -52.70 9.24 -4.65
CA THR A 371 -52.99 8.58 -5.93
C THR A 371 -51.75 7.97 -6.54
N THR A 372 -50.59 8.60 -6.38
CA THR A 372 -49.28 8.06 -6.76
C THR A 372 -48.20 8.46 -5.76
N LEU A 373 -47.29 7.55 -5.47
CA LEU A 373 -46.05 7.82 -4.74
C LEU A 373 -44.91 7.04 -5.40
N ASN A 374 -44.09 7.75 -6.13
CA ASN A 374 -42.99 7.17 -6.91
C ASN A 374 -41.63 7.61 -6.34
N PRO A 375 -41.01 6.77 -5.46
CA PRO A 375 -39.67 7.06 -4.94
C PRO A 375 -38.61 7.02 -6.03
N SER A 376 -37.62 7.90 -5.92
CA SER A 376 -36.48 7.97 -6.82
C SER A 376 -35.23 8.41 -6.05
N MET A 377 -34.08 7.94 -6.46
CA MET A 377 -32.80 8.32 -5.90
C MET A 377 -31.88 8.73 -7.04
N SER A 378 -31.54 10.01 -7.08
CA SER A 378 -30.61 10.57 -8.07
C SER A 378 -29.16 10.53 -7.59
N ASP A 379 -28.96 10.48 -6.28
CA ASP A 379 -27.63 10.36 -5.66
C ASP A 379 -27.65 9.12 -4.74
N THR A 380 -26.82 8.14 -5.10
CA THR A 380 -26.64 6.90 -4.36
C THR A 380 -25.29 6.84 -3.64
N THR A 381 -24.61 7.97 -3.58
CA THR A 381 -23.31 8.12 -2.89
C THR A 381 -23.48 7.82 -1.40
N PHE A 382 -22.59 6.99 -0.87
CA PHE A 382 -22.54 6.70 0.57
C PHE A 382 -22.14 7.95 1.34
N ARG A 383 -22.95 8.32 2.30
CA ARG A 383 -22.72 9.45 3.19
C ARG A 383 -22.98 9.06 4.63
N VAL A 384 -22.29 9.73 5.53
CA VAL A 384 -22.48 9.56 6.97
C VAL A 384 -22.76 10.92 7.61
N ASP A 385 -23.51 10.89 8.70
CA ASP A 385 -23.63 12.04 9.59
C ASP A 385 -22.29 12.34 10.25
N SER A 386 -21.82 13.58 10.17
CA SER A 386 -20.52 14.00 10.71
C SER A 386 -20.43 13.91 12.23
N ASN A 387 -21.55 13.94 12.94
CA ASN A 387 -21.58 13.95 14.40
C ASN A 387 -21.36 12.55 14.98
N ASP A 388 -22.02 11.52 14.42
CA ASP A 388 -22.01 10.15 14.95
C ASP A 388 -21.50 9.09 13.97
N GLY A 389 -21.24 9.47 12.70
CA GLY A 389 -20.75 8.54 11.68
C GLY A 389 -21.81 7.56 11.14
N CYS A 390 -23.07 7.74 11.50
CA CYS A 390 -24.15 6.89 11.04
C CYS A 390 -24.47 7.12 9.55
N PRO A 391 -24.70 6.06 8.75
CA PRO A 391 -25.07 6.19 7.35
C PRO A 391 -26.36 7.02 7.15
N THR A 392 -26.34 7.90 6.14
CA THR A 392 -27.46 8.75 5.78
C THR A 392 -27.72 8.73 4.28
N ILE A 393 -29.00 8.81 3.89
CA ILE A 393 -29.38 8.81 2.48
C ILE A 393 -30.67 9.57 2.24
N LYS A 394 -30.75 10.23 1.10
CA LYS A 394 -31.96 10.94 0.66
C LYS A 394 -32.76 10.14 -0.34
N VAL A 395 -34.01 9.86 -0.04
CA VAL A 395 -35.00 9.33 -0.99
C VAL A 395 -35.91 10.46 -1.44
N GLY A 396 -35.76 10.89 -2.68
CA GLY A 396 -36.71 11.81 -3.33
C GLY A 396 -37.94 11.04 -3.81
N TYR A 397 -39.06 11.71 -3.95
CA TYR A 397 -40.22 11.10 -4.57
C TYR A 397 -41.15 12.10 -5.25
N LYS A 398 -41.87 11.62 -6.24
CA LYS A 398 -43.01 12.32 -6.82
C LYS A 398 -44.28 11.81 -6.14
N ILE A 399 -45.07 12.73 -5.60
CA ILE A 399 -46.37 12.42 -4.96
C ILE A 399 -47.50 13.13 -5.70
N SER A 400 -48.59 12.41 -5.91
CA SER A 400 -49.86 12.97 -6.36
C SER A 400 -50.96 12.55 -5.40
N TYR A 401 -51.87 13.47 -5.13
CA TYR A 401 -52.96 13.21 -4.19
C TYR A 401 -54.21 13.96 -4.63
N SER A 402 -55.37 13.46 -4.17
CA SER A 402 -56.67 14.05 -4.38
C SER A 402 -57.41 14.18 -3.05
N TYR A 403 -58.29 15.15 -2.95
CA TYR A 403 -59.17 15.28 -1.84
C TYR A 403 -60.42 16.09 -2.23
N THR A 404 -61.53 15.91 -1.48
CA THR A 404 -62.70 16.76 -1.53
C THR A 404 -62.69 17.73 -0.38
N TYR A 405 -63.02 18.96 -0.61
CA TYR A 405 -63.15 19.96 0.45
C TYR A 405 -64.46 20.70 0.34
N LYS A 406 -64.95 21.22 1.49
CA LYS A 406 -66.14 22.06 1.59
C LYS A 406 -65.93 23.11 2.67
N TYR A 407 -66.01 24.39 2.33
CA TYR A 407 -66.03 25.44 3.35
C TYR A 407 -67.37 25.44 4.09
N SER A 408 -67.37 25.93 5.33
CA SER A 408 -68.59 25.98 6.16
C SER A 408 -69.68 26.85 5.53
N SER A 409 -69.32 27.85 4.70
CA SER A 409 -70.19 28.71 3.93
C SER A 409 -70.72 28.11 2.63
N ASP A 410 -70.15 27.00 2.17
CA ASP A 410 -70.42 26.46 0.86
C ASP A 410 -71.65 25.50 0.91
N THR A 411 -72.41 25.50 -0.18
CA THR A 411 -73.51 24.52 -0.38
C THR A 411 -73.02 23.24 -1.07
N LYS A 412 -71.88 23.33 -1.85
CA LYS A 412 -71.34 22.21 -2.62
C LYS A 412 -69.92 21.90 -2.20
N SER A 413 -69.50 20.65 -2.36
CA SER A 413 -68.13 20.20 -2.19
C SER A 413 -67.35 20.44 -3.47
N HIS A 414 -66.06 20.69 -3.30
CA HIS A 414 -65.07 20.93 -4.37
C HIS A 414 -64.05 19.77 -4.37
N GLU A 415 -63.67 19.31 -5.53
CA GLU A 415 -62.62 18.30 -5.70
C GLU A 415 -61.30 18.98 -6.08
N ARG A 416 -60.22 18.49 -5.53
CA ARG A 416 -58.85 18.93 -5.89
C ARG A 416 -57.94 17.76 -6.11
N ASN A 417 -57.18 17.87 -7.19
CA ASN A 417 -56.06 16.98 -7.54
C ASN A 417 -54.77 17.81 -7.57
N ASP A 418 -53.72 17.35 -6.94
CA ASP A 418 -52.47 18.08 -6.86
C ASP A 418 -51.28 17.13 -6.95
N SER A 419 -50.10 17.66 -7.28
CA SER A 419 -48.88 16.86 -7.36
C SER A 419 -47.65 17.65 -7.01
N LYS A 420 -46.64 16.98 -6.44
CA LYS A 420 -45.34 17.57 -6.11
C LYS A 420 -44.21 16.61 -6.55
N SER A 421 -43.24 17.13 -7.26
CA SER A 421 -42.10 16.36 -7.78
C SER A 421 -40.83 16.47 -6.94
N SER A 422 -40.79 17.36 -5.94
CA SER A 422 -39.61 17.66 -5.12
C SER A 422 -39.78 17.27 -3.65
N ALA A 423 -40.62 16.28 -3.37
CA ALA A 423 -40.79 15.72 -2.03
C ALA A 423 -39.64 14.78 -1.71
N TYR A 424 -39.33 14.61 -0.44
CA TYR A 424 -38.21 13.78 0.00
C TYR A 424 -38.34 13.34 1.46
N VAL A 425 -37.63 12.24 1.79
CA VAL A 425 -37.26 11.85 3.16
C VAL A 425 -35.74 11.62 3.20
N TYR A 426 -35.11 12.07 4.27
CA TYR A 426 -33.75 11.67 4.62
C TYR A 426 -33.84 10.56 5.64
N TYR A 427 -33.17 9.47 5.36
CA TYR A 427 -32.99 8.39 6.31
C TYR A 427 -31.61 8.45 6.95
N LYS A 428 -31.56 8.05 8.22
CA LYS A 428 -30.34 7.81 8.99
C LYS A 428 -30.44 6.43 9.63
N TYR A 429 -29.39 5.65 9.53
CA TYR A 429 -29.33 4.34 10.20
C TYR A 429 -29.04 4.56 11.68
N ALA A 430 -30.01 4.33 12.53
CA ALA A 430 -29.91 4.53 13.97
C ALA A 430 -30.64 3.38 14.69
N ASP A 431 -30.08 2.92 15.80
CA ASP A 431 -30.66 1.83 16.63
C ASP A 431 -30.96 0.54 15.83
N GLY A 432 -30.11 0.20 14.84
CA GLY A 432 -30.25 -1.00 14.03
C GLY A 432 -31.31 -0.90 12.92
N GLN A 433 -31.83 0.29 12.62
CA GLN A 433 -32.85 0.49 11.58
C GLN A 433 -32.74 1.87 10.91
N TRP A 434 -33.32 1.97 9.70
CA TRP A 434 -33.40 3.25 9.00
C TRP A 434 -34.60 4.07 9.55
N LYS A 435 -34.30 5.25 10.08
CA LYS A 435 -35.27 6.21 10.63
C LYS A 435 -35.21 7.52 9.86
N ILE A 436 -36.36 8.20 9.75
CA ILE A 436 -36.46 9.50 9.10
C ILE A 436 -35.80 10.56 9.99
N SER A 437 -34.76 11.22 9.47
CA SER A 437 -34.03 12.30 10.12
C SER A 437 -34.40 13.69 9.59
N SER A 438 -35.03 13.75 8.41
CA SER A 438 -35.61 14.97 7.84
C SER A 438 -36.63 14.62 6.77
N MET A 439 -37.60 15.50 6.54
CA MET A 439 -38.62 15.26 5.53
C MET A 439 -39.18 16.54 4.91
N GLY A 440 -39.53 16.44 3.62
CA GLY A 440 -40.33 17.42 2.90
C GLY A 440 -41.46 16.69 2.19
N LEU A 441 -42.62 16.56 2.83
CA LEU A 441 -43.69 15.63 2.44
C LEU A 441 -44.39 15.96 1.13
N GLY A 442 -44.35 17.22 0.68
CA GLY A 442 -44.90 17.60 -0.63
C GLY A 442 -46.43 17.63 -0.73
N VAL A 443 -47.13 17.47 0.37
CA VAL A 443 -48.61 17.56 0.44
C VAL A 443 -49.02 18.90 1.06
N SER A 444 -49.86 19.63 0.37
CA SER A 444 -50.44 20.92 0.80
C SER A 444 -51.95 20.85 0.69
N ILE A 445 -52.63 20.78 1.81
CA ILE A 445 -54.11 20.65 1.89
C ILE A 445 -54.76 21.84 2.64
N TYR A 446 -54.09 23.01 2.59
CA TYR A 446 -54.52 24.25 3.24
C TYR A 446 -55.66 24.97 2.52
#